data_a3bbfcf2cd9d32e2d013eb803fa785ff
#
_entry.id   a3bbfcf2cd9d32e2d013eb803fa785ff
#
_cell.length_a   1.000
_cell.length_b   1.000
_cell.length_c   1.000
_cell.angle_alpha   90.00
_cell.angle_beta   90.00
_cell.angle_gamma   90.00
#
_symmetry.space_group_name_H-M   'P 1'
#
loop_
_entity.id
_entity.type
_entity.pdbx_description
1 polymer ?
#
loop_
_entity_poly.entity_id
_entity_poly.type
_entity_poly.pdbx_seq_one_letter_code
_entity_poly.pdbx_strand_id
1 'polypeptide(L)'
;IADIKKPDGLISSINFFEVDLKNFESCIEITKSIDYVFNLVGIKCSPKMCFENPANIIGPMLQFNTNMLEAAMINNIEWYLYTSSIGVYDPSKEMIEDNVWNTYPSKNDWFGGWAKRVGELQCQAYEIQSGEGKCSIVRPANTYGPYDNFDLKSAMVIPSLIRKASENKELEVWGDGSEIRDFIFSKDVARGMLHVVKNKITKPINLGSGQGYTISEIAKVISKYYGKEIKWIKGGVTGDKKRLLNLERAE
;
A
#
# COMPACT_ATOMS: atom_id res chain seq x y z
N ILE A 1 13.23 5.85 -11.58
CA ILE A 1 12.76 5.11 -10.38
C ILE A 1 13.82 5.25 -9.29
N ALA A 2 13.39 5.47 -8.06
CA ALA A 2 14.27 5.53 -6.88
C ALA A 2 13.81 4.50 -5.85
N ASP A 3 14.73 3.72 -5.30
CA ASP A 3 14.48 2.73 -4.24
C ASP A 3 15.80 2.39 -3.52
N ILE A 4 15.72 1.75 -2.36
CA ILE A 4 16.88 1.24 -1.62
C ILE A 4 17.51 0.00 -2.27
N LYS A 5 16.82 -0.63 -3.22
CA LYS A 5 17.27 -1.82 -3.94
C LYS A 5 16.74 -1.82 -5.36
N LYS A 6 17.60 -2.07 -6.32
CA LYS A 6 17.19 -2.21 -7.72
C LYS A 6 16.32 -3.46 -7.89
N PRO A 7 15.11 -3.32 -8.46
CA PRO A 7 14.25 -4.48 -8.71
C PRO A 7 14.81 -5.34 -9.85
N ASP A 8 14.66 -6.66 -9.71
CA ASP A 8 14.99 -7.61 -10.76
C ASP A 8 14.11 -7.37 -12.00
N GLY A 9 14.69 -7.47 -13.19
CA GLY A 9 13.96 -7.31 -14.45
C GLY A 9 13.56 -5.87 -14.78
N LEU A 10 14.17 -4.86 -14.14
CA LEU A 10 13.96 -3.47 -14.52
C LEU A 10 14.38 -3.24 -15.97
N ILE A 11 13.49 -2.61 -16.75
CA ILE A 11 13.75 -2.30 -18.18
C ILE A 11 14.94 -1.33 -18.27
N SER A 12 15.89 -1.63 -19.15
CA SER A 12 17.15 -0.88 -19.31
C SER A 12 16.99 0.60 -19.69
N SER A 13 15.85 0.96 -20.28
CA SER A 13 15.54 2.36 -20.63
C SER A 13 15.07 3.21 -19.44
N ILE A 14 14.89 2.60 -18.25
CA ILE A 14 14.45 3.30 -17.05
C ILE A 14 15.67 3.64 -16.20
N ASN A 15 15.87 4.92 -15.90
CA ASN A 15 16.88 5.36 -14.95
C ASN A 15 16.53 4.88 -13.55
N PHE A 16 17.47 4.26 -12.87
CA PHE A 16 17.33 3.80 -11.51
C PHE A 16 18.35 4.49 -10.60
N PHE A 17 17.85 5.00 -9.48
CA PHE A 17 18.66 5.62 -8.42
C PHE A 17 18.53 4.75 -7.17
N GLU A 18 19.65 4.16 -6.74
CA GLU A 18 19.72 3.43 -5.48
C GLU A 18 19.96 4.42 -4.35
N VAL A 19 18.91 4.73 -3.59
CA VAL A 19 18.94 5.78 -2.55
C VAL A 19 18.06 5.42 -1.36
N ASP A 20 18.47 5.84 -0.17
CA ASP A 20 17.65 5.80 1.03
C ASP A 20 16.91 7.15 1.20
N LEU A 21 15.60 7.15 1.04
CA LEU A 21 14.76 8.34 1.14
C LEU A 21 14.66 8.90 2.58
N LYS A 22 15.27 8.26 3.56
CA LYS A 22 15.50 8.88 4.88
C LYS A 22 16.60 9.96 4.83
N ASN A 23 17.42 9.97 3.80
CA ASN A 23 18.36 11.04 3.55
C ASN A 23 17.68 12.13 2.72
N PHE A 24 17.58 13.34 3.29
CA PHE A 24 16.87 14.45 2.67
C PHE A 24 17.58 14.98 1.42
N GLU A 25 18.92 15.07 1.45
CA GLU A 25 19.72 15.51 0.31
C GLU A 25 19.52 14.60 -0.90
N SER A 26 19.42 13.28 -0.68
CA SER A 26 19.09 12.33 -1.74
C SER A 26 17.71 12.59 -2.33
N CYS A 27 16.71 12.93 -1.50
CA CYS A 27 15.37 13.27 -1.97
C CYS A 27 15.39 14.55 -2.83
N ILE A 28 16.15 15.57 -2.44
CA ILE A 28 16.36 16.79 -3.23
C ILE A 28 16.97 16.45 -4.59
N GLU A 29 18.03 15.63 -4.62
CA GLU A 29 18.72 15.30 -5.87
C GLU A 29 17.82 14.53 -6.86
N ILE A 30 17.10 13.52 -6.40
CA ILE A 30 16.26 12.68 -7.29
C ILE A 30 14.98 13.37 -7.75
N THR A 31 14.58 14.48 -7.13
CA THR A 31 13.42 15.29 -7.55
C THR A 31 13.79 16.48 -8.41
N LYS A 32 15.10 16.77 -8.63
CA LYS A 32 15.54 17.83 -9.55
C LYS A 32 15.11 17.53 -10.99
N SER A 33 14.52 18.54 -11.64
CA SER A 33 14.08 18.46 -13.04
C SER A 33 13.06 17.34 -13.31
N ILE A 34 12.25 17.02 -12.29
CA ILE A 34 11.15 16.08 -12.37
C ILE A 34 9.83 16.86 -12.33
N ASP A 35 8.91 16.55 -13.24
CA ASP A 35 7.59 17.18 -13.28
C ASP A 35 6.59 16.45 -12.37
N TYR A 36 6.64 15.10 -12.34
CA TYR A 36 5.67 14.27 -11.64
C TYR A 36 6.37 13.31 -10.66
N VAL A 37 5.92 13.31 -9.42
CA VAL A 37 6.37 12.36 -8.40
C VAL A 37 5.24 11.41 -8.03
N PHE A 38 5.46 10.10 -8.20
CA PHE A 38 4.61 9.05 -7.68
C PHE A 38 5.28 8.45 -6.45
N ASN A 39 4.89 8.90 -5.25
CA ASN A 39 5.44 8.37 -4.00
C ASN A 39 4.70 7.07 -3.64
N LEU A 40 5.30 5.94 -4.03
CA LEU A 40 4.81 4.60 -3.76
C LEU A 40 5.48 3.95 -2.54
N VAL A 41 6.36 4.70 -1.86
CA VAL A 41 7.19 4.16 -0.79
C VAL A 41 6.35 3.83 0.45
N GLY A 42 6.64 2.68 1.01
CA GLY A 42 5.99 2.21 2.23
C GLY A 42 6.65 0.95 2.76
N ILE A 43 6.48 0.70 4.05
CA ILE A 43 6.87 -0.57 4.66
C ILE A 43 5.65 -1.49 4.62
N LYS A 44 5.74 -2.54 3.80
CA LYS A 44 4.74 -3.60 3.72
C LYS A 44 5.19 -4.76 4.60
N CYS A 45 4.40 -5.12 5.58
CA CYS A 45 4.74 -6.17 6.53
C CYS A 45 3.51 -6.97 6.97
N SER A 46 3.74 -8.19 7.45
CA SER A 46 2.68 -9.00 8.05
C SER A 46 2.16 -8.35 9.33
N PRO A 47 0.90 -8.60 9.74
CA PRO A 47 0.35 -8.08 11.00
C PRO A 47 1.22 -8.42 12.23
N LYS A 48 1.82 -9.61 12.26
CA LYS A 48 2.75 -10.03 13.31
C LYS A 48 3.97 -9.11 13.38
N MET A 49 4.61 -8.83 12.26
CA MET A 49 5.78 -7.97 12.19
C MET A 49 5.44 -6.53 12.59
N CYS A 50 4.27 -6.03 12.18
CA CYS A 50 3.78 -4.72 12.56
C CYS A 50 3.56 -4.59 14.06
N PHE A 51 3.10 -5.64 14.71
CA PHE A 51 2.87 -5.68 16.14
C PHE A 51 4.18 -5.79 16.96
N GLU A 52 5.10 -6.63 16.50
CA GLU A 52 6.37 -6.89 17.21
C GLU A 52 7.39 -5.74 17.05
N ASN A 53 7.35 -4.98 15.95
CA ASN A 53 8.36 -3.97 15.63
C ASN A 53 7.75 -2.63 15.17
N PRO A 54 6.82 -2.02 15.96
CA PRO A 54 6.07 -0.84 15.53
C PRO A 54 6.93 0.40 15.27
N ALA A 55 7.99 0.60 16.05
CA ALA A 55 8.88 1.74 15.87
C ALA A 55 9.65 1.68 14.54
N ASN A 56 10.01 0.47 14.10
CA ASN A 56 10.68 0.24 12.82
C ASN A 56 9.76 0.45 11.60
N ILE A 57 8.46 0.67 11.83
CA ILE A 57 7.46 0.93 10.80
C ILE A 57 7.13 2.42 10.78
N ILE A 58 6.62 2.97 11.89
CA ILE A 58 6.13 4.34 11.92
C ILE A 58 7.26 5.36 11.70
N GLY A 59 8.40 5.21 12.36
CA GLY A 59 9.51 6.17 12.28
C GLY A 59 10.02 6.36 10.85
N PRO A 60 10.49 5.28 10.17
CA PRO A 60 10.94 5.39 8.79
C PRO A 60 9.85 5.87 7.83
N MET A 61 8.58 5.42 8.01
CA MET A 61 7.47 5.86 7.15
C MET A 61 7.22 7.37 7.24
N LEU A 62 7.27 7.95 8.43
CA LEU A 62 7.15 9.38 8.63
C LEU A 62 8.33 10.11 7.98
N GLN A 63 9.56 9.61 8.19
CA GLN A 63 10.77 10.25 7.71
C GLN A 63 10.83 10.32 6.19
N PHE A 64 10.72 9.19 5.48
CA PHE A 64 10.84 9.22 4.02
C PHE A 64 9.64 9.90 3.33
N ASN A 65 8.43 9.83 3.90
CA ASN A 65 7.28 10.54 3.34
C ASN A 65 7.43 12.05 3.48
N THR A 66 7.87 12.54 4.65
CA THR A 66 8.13 13.97 4.88
C THR A 66 9.23 14.46 3.94
N ASN A 67 10.36 13.76 3.89
CA ASN A 67 11.49 14.15 3.05
C ASN A 67 11.11 14.24 1.57
N MET A 68 10.39 13.23 1.06
CA MET A 68 10.00 13.21 -0.36
C MET A 68 9.03 14.32 -0.72
N LEU A 69 8.03 14.58 0.13
CA LEU A 69 7.07 15.66 -0.13
C LEU A 69 7.76 17.02 -0.08
N GLU A 70 8.58 17.27 0.95
CA GLU A 70 9.30 18.53 1.10
C GLU A 70 10.28 18.75 -0.06
N ALA A 71 11.06 17.75 -0.43
CA ALA A 71 11.99 17.85 -1.57
C ALA A 71 11.25 18.12 -2.89
N ALA A 72 10.12 17.47 -3.12
CA ALA A 72 9.29 17.70 -4.28
C ALA A 72 8.75 19.13 -4.35
N MET A 73 8.31 19.69 -3.23
CA MET A 73 7.82 21.07 -3.17
C MET A 73 8.94 22.09 -3.34
N ILE A 74 10.12 21.87 -2.74
CA ILE A 74 11.32 22.74 -2.93
C ILE A 74 11.72 22.77 -4.40
N ASN A 75 11.71 21.65 -5.10
CA ASN A 75 12.04 21.57 -6.52
C ASN A 75 10.88 21.97 -7.44
N ASN A 76 9.75 22.45 -6.86
CA ASN A 76 8.60 22.98 -7.58
C ASN A 76 8.07 22.04 -8.68
N ILE A 77 7.87 20.77 -8.33
CA ILE A 77 7.29 19.80 -9.27
C ILE A 77 5.90 20.21 -9.72
N GLU A 78 5.44 19.70 -10.86
CA GLU A 78 4.11 19.97 -11.38
C GLU A 78 3.04 19.24 -10.56
N TRP A 79 3.27 17.95 -10.21
CA TRP A 79 2.28 17.14 -9.50
C TRP A 79 2.90 16.07 -8.61
N TYR A 80 2.31 15.87 -7.43
CA TYR A 80 2.69 14.85 -6.45
C TYR A 80 1.54 13.88 -6.21
N LEU A 81 1.77 12.58 -6.38
CA LEU A 81 0.84 11.55 -5.96
C LEU A 81 1.35 10.88 -4.69
N TYR A 82 0.55 10.94 -3.63
CA TYR A 82 0.78 10.22 -2.38
C TYR A 82 0.00 8.92 -2.34
N THR A 83 0.69 7.81 -2.11
CA THR A 83 0.07 6.50 -1.93
C THR A 83 -0.18 6.25 -0.45
N SER A 84 -1.44 6.43 -0.04
CA SER A 84 -1.94 6.04 1.26
C SER A 84 -2.28 4.53 1.29
N SER A 85 -3.30 4.09 2.01
CA SER A 85 -3.61 2.65 2.17
C SER A 85 -5.02 2.44 2.68
N ILE A 86 -5.61 1.28 2.39
CA ILE A 86 -6.80 0.76 3.08
C ILE A 86 -6.60 0.69 4.61
N GLY A 87 -5.35 0.60 5.10
CA GLY A 87 -5.00 0.57 6.52
C GLY A 87 -5.35 1.84 7.30
N VAL A 88 -5.65 2.96 6.61
CA VAL A 88 -6.09 4.21 7.25
C VAL A 88 -7.52 4.15 7.79
N TYR A 89 -8.32 3.16 7.38
CA TYR A 89 -9.72 3.03 7.76
C TYR A 89 -9.93 2.25 9.05
N ASP A 90 -11.04 2.58 9.72
CA ASP A 90 -11.61 1.75 10.77
C ASP A 90 -12.39 0.59 10.12
N PRO A 91 -11.99 -0.67 10.33
CA PRO A 91 -12.61 -1.82 9.70
C PRO A 91 -14.03 -2.12 10.21
N SER A 92 -14.46 -1.48 11.30
CA SER A 92 -15.83 -1.58 11.85
C SER A 92 -16.81 -0.64 11.16
N LYS A 93 -16.34 0.25 10.29
CA LYS A 93 -17.14 1.24 9.57
C LYS A 93 -17.03 1.03 8.07
N GLU A 94 -17.94 1.66 7.33
CA GLU A 94 -17.83 1.72 5.88
C GLU A 94 -16.61 2.54 5.48
N MET A 95 -15.80 1.99 4.57
CA MET A 95 -14.53 2.59 4.15
C MET A 95 -14.73 3.61 3.02
N ILE A 96 -15.43 4.69 3.35
CA ILE A 96 -15.67 5.86 2.50
C ILE A 96 -14.57 6.89 2.77
N GLU A 97 -14.09 7.57 1.73
CA GLU A 97 -12.94 8.48 1.81
C GLU A 97 -13.11 9.57 2.88
N ASP A 98 -14.29 10.14 3.01
CA ASP A 98 -14.56 11.24 3.95
C ASP A 98 -14.62 10.81 5.42
N ASN A 99 -14.80 9.51 5.69
CA ASN A 99 -14.91 8.99 7.05
C ASN A 99 -13.57 8.82 7.77
N VAL A 100 -12.45 8.94 7.08
CA VAL A 100 -11.11 8.69 7.67
C VAL A 100 -10.86 9.55 8.90
N TRP A 101 -11.20 10.84 8.84
CA TRP A 101 -10.88 11.79 9.91
C TRP A 101 -11.85 11.73 11.11
N ASN A 102 -12.95 10.98 11.00
CA ASN A 102 -13.93 10.77 12.07
C ASN A 102 -13.73 9.41 12.78
N THR A 103 -12.67 8.67 12.42
CA THR A 103 -12.41 7.31 12.90
C THR A 103 -10.94 7.13 13.21
N TYR A 104 -10.58 5.94 13.70
CA TYR A 104 -9.18 5.54 13.91
C TYR A 104 -8.76 4.51 12.86
N PRO A 105 -7.44 4.39 12.56
CA PRO A 105 -6.94 3.27 11.77
C PRO A 105 -7.23 1.92 12.43
N SER A 106 -7.22 0.86 11.63
CA SER A 106 -7.29 -0.51 12.17
C SER A 106 -6.24 -0.74 13.26
N LYS A 107 -6.64 -1.42 14.35
CA LYS A 107 -5.71 -1.82 15.40
C LYS A 107 -4.62 -2.78 14.89
N ASN A 108 -4.94 -3.56 13.85
CA ASN A 108 -3.99 -4.48 13.21
C ASN A 108 -2.99 -3.76 12.29
N ASP A 109 -3.23 -2.48 12.00
CA ASP A 109 -2.42 -1.62 11.11
C ASP A 109 -2.13 -0.26 11.75
N TRP A 110 -2.19 -0.19 13.09
CA TRP A 110 -2.25 1.05 13.85
C TRP A 110 -1.15 2.03 13.49
N PHE A 111 0.09 1.60 13.58
CA PHE A 111 1.23 2.49 13.34
C PHE A 111 1.42 2.82 11.86
N GLY A 112 1.22 1.86 10.97
CA GLY A 112 1.25 2.08 9.53
C GLY A 112 0.12 2.99 9.06
N GLY A 113 -1.09 2.76 9.56
CA GLY A 113 -2.28 3.56 9.25
C GLY A 113 -2.12 5.02 9.72
N TRP A 114 -1.59 5.25 10.91
CA TRP A 114 -1.28 6.60 11.38
C TRP A 114 -0.19 7.27 10.56
N ALA A 115 0.89 6.56 10.23
CA ALA A 115 1.94 7.12 9.37
C ALA A 115 1.39 7.55 8.00
N LYS A 116 0.49 6.75 7.42
CA LYS A 116 -0.18 7.10 6.16
C LYS A 116 -1.13 8.29 6.31
N ARG A 117 -1.92 8.37 7.40
CA ARG A 117 -2.75 9.56 7.68
C ARG A 117 -1.94 10.84 7.84
N VAL A 118 -0.78 10.76 8.52
CA VAL A 118 0.11 11.93 8.65
C VAL A 118 0.59 12.40 7.28
N GLY A 119 0.97 11.49 6.37
CA GLY A 119 1.33 11.86 5.00
C GLY A 119 0.19 12.52 4.21
N GLU A 120 -1.06 12.09 4.42
CA GLU A 120 -2.23 12.76 3.84
C GLU A 120 -2.41 14.18 4.40
N LEU A 121 -2.22 14.37 5.72
CA LEU A 121 -2.26 15.71 6.35
C LEU A 121 -1.15 16.63 5.83
N GLN A 122 0.04 16.08 5.60
CA GLN A 122 1.14 16.84 5.01
C GLN A 122 0.81 17.32 3.60
N CYS A 123 0.23 16.46 2.74
CA CYS A 123 -0.26 16.87 1.43
C CYS A 123 -1.27 18.01 1.54
N GLN A 124 -2.27 17.90 2.42
CA GLN A 124 -3.28 18.93 2.64
C GLN A 124 -2.66 20.25 3.14
N ALA A 125 -1.68 20.18 4.03
CA ALA A 125 -1.00 21.37 4.56
C ALA A 125 -0.28 22.14 3.43
N TYR A 126 0.42 21.43 2.55
CA TYR A 126 1.07 22.04 1.38
C TYR A 126 0.07 22.62 0.39
N GLU A 127 -1.07 21.95 0.14
CA GLU A 127 -2.14 22.49 -0.71
C GLU A 127 -2.71 23.81 -0.15
N ILE A 128 -2.98 23.87 1.15
CA ILE A 128 -3.47 25.07 1.82
C ILE A 128 -2.45 26.20 1.74
N GLN A 129 -1.18 25.90 2.01
CA GLN A 129 -0.11 26.89 2.04
C GLN A 129 0.22 27.46 0.66
N SER A 130 0.25 26.62 -0.38
CA SER A 130 0.55 27.05 -1.74
C SER A 130 -0.63 27.71 -2.44
N GLY A 131 -1.85 27.42 -2.01
CA GLY A 131 -3.07 27.80 -2.73
C GLY A 131 -3.27 27.08 -4.07
N GLU A 132 -2.37 26.12 -4.38
CA GLU A 132 -2.38 25.34 -5.61
C GLU A 132 -2.58 23.86 -5.26
N GLY A 133 -3.63 23.26 -5.81
CA GLY A 133 -3.84 21.81 -5.69
C GLY A 133 -2.81 21.05 -6.52
N LYS A 134 -1.70 20.65 -5.92
CA LYS A 134 -0.61 19.91 -6.59
C LYS A 134 -0.48 18.46 -6.09
N CYS A 135 -1.34 18.03 -5.16
CA CYS A 135 -1.28 16.69 -4.57
C CYS A 135 -2.50 15.86 -4.90
N SER A 136 -2.27 14.61 -5.26
CA SER A 136 -3.29 13.57 -5.29
C SER A 136 -3.05 12.55 -4.20
N ILE A 137 -4.10 12.01 -3.62
CA ILE A 137 -4.05 10.97 -2.59
C ILE A 137 -4.83 9.77 -3.09
N VAL A 138 -4.20 8.60 -3.11
CA VAL A 138 -4.86 7.33 -3.42
C VAL A 138 -4.76 6.37 -2.25
N ARG A 139 -5.82 5.59 -2.00
CA ARG A 139 -5.90 4.58 -0.94
C ARG A 139 -6.14 3.21 -1.57
N PRO A 140 -5.07 2.49 -1.97
CA PRO A 140 -5.22 1.18 -2.56
C PRO A 140 -5.73 0.15 -1.54
N ALA A 141 -6.55 -0.79 -2.03
CA ALA A 141 -6.90 -2.02 -1.36
C ALA A 141 -5.70 -2.96 -1.24
N ASN A 142 -5.93 -4.25 -0.92
CA ASN A 142 -4.84 -5.22 -0.82
C ASN A 142 -4.29 -5.51 -2.22
N THR A 143 -3.24 -4.80 -2.58
CA THR A 143 -2.61 -4.90 -3.89
C THR A 143 -1.78 -6.17 -3.99
N TYR A 144 -1.94 -6.90 -5.09
CA TYR A 144 -1.17 -8.09 -5.44
C TYR A 144 -0.71 -8.03 -6.90
N GLY A 145 0.34 -8.77 -7.23
CA GLY A 145 0.82 -8.85 -8.60
C GLY A 145 2.22 -9.42 -8.74
N PRO A 146 2.78 -9.41 -9.97
CA PRO A 146 4.18 -9.75 -10.20
C PRO A 146 5.12 -8.87 -9.37
N TYR A 147 6.25 -9.45 -8.99
CA TYR A 147 7.29 -8.80 -8.18
C TYR A 147 6.87 -8.43 -6.74
N ASP A 148 5.77 -9.01 -6.22
CA ASP A 148 5.39 -8.85 -4.81
C ASP A 148 6.46 -9.51 -3.90
N ASN A 149 6.38 -9.21 -2.60
CA ASN A 149 7.27 -9.83 -1.63
C ASN A 149 6.81 -11.26 -1.30
N PHE A 150 7.61 -12.26 -1.69
CA PHE A 150 7.36 -13.68 -1.43
C PHE A 150 8.10 -14.23 -0.21
N ASP A 151 8.82 -13.40 0.56
CA ASP A 151 9.45 -13.86 1.81
C ASP A 151 8.39 -14.19 2.86
N LEU A 152 8.30 -15.47 3.26
CA LEU A 152 7.28 -15.97 4.19
C LEU A 152 7.29 -15.28 5.57
N LYS A 153 8.38 -14.60 5.94
CA LYS A 153 8.46 -13.84 7.19
C LYS A 153 7.67 -12.53 7.13
N SER A 154 7.57 -11.94 5.95
CA SER A 154 7.00 -10.60 5.75
C SER A 154 5.94 -10.52 4.65
N ALA A 155 5.77 -11.58 3.84
CA ALA A 155 4.82 -11.63 2.74
C ALA A 155 3.36 -11.42 3.20
N MET A 156 2.59 -10.74 2.35
CA MET A 156 1.15 -10.64 2.51
C MET A 156 0.46 -11.96 2.10
N VAL A 157 -0.86 -12.05 2.30
CA VAL A 157 -1.59 -13.33 2.20
C VAL A 157 -1.46 -14.01 0.84
N ILE A 158 -1.68 -13.31 -0.29
CA ILE A 158 -1.61 -13.93 -1.63
C ILE A 158 -0.19 -14.43 -1.95
N PRO A 159 0.87 -13.61 -1.90
CA PRO A 159 2.22 -14.10 -2.18
C PRO A 159 2.67 -15.19 -1.20
N SER A 160 2.27 -15.11 0.07
CA SER A 160 2.56 -16.17 1.05
C SER A 160 1.90 -17.50 0.69
N LEU A 161 0.62 -17.50 0.31
CA LEU A 161 -0.10 -18.71 -0.09
C LEU A 161 0.47 -19.30 -1.38
N ILE A 162 0.80 -18.46 -2.37
CA ILE A 162 1.47 -18.90 -3.61
C ILE A 162 2.80 -19.58 -3.29
N ARG A 163 3.65 -18.94 -2.47
CA ARG A 163 4.94 -19.48 -2.08
C ARG A 163 4.80 -20.82 -1.36
N LYS A 164 3.89 -20.90 -0.37
CA LYS A 164 3.63 -22.15 0.35
C LYS A 164 3.13 -23.26 -0.57
N ALA A 165 2.21 -22.96 -1.50
CA ALA A 165 1.69 -23.93 -2.44
C ALA A 165 2.76 -24.44 -3.40
N SER A 166 3.72 -23.60 -3.79
CA SER A 166 4.81 -24.00 -4.70
C SER A 166 5.86 -24.87 -4.01
N GLU A 167 6.13 -24.67 -2.73
CA GLU A 167 7.24 -25.34 -2.02
C GLU A 167 6.81 -26.52 -1.17
N ASN A 168 5.56 -26.56 -0.68
CA ASN A 168 5.10 -27.56 0.27
C ASN A 168 4.21 -28.62 -0.39
N LYS A 169 4.05 -29.77 0.31
CA LYS A 169 3.13 -30.86 -0.11
C LYS A 169 1.67 -30.45 0.06
N GLU A 170 1.36 -29.71 1.12
CA GLU A 170 0.02 -29.18 1.46
C GLU A 170 0.07 -27.66 1.52
N LEU A 171 -1.07 -27.00 1.22
CA LEU A 171 -1.21 -25.56 1.38
C LEU A 171 -1.68 -25.24 2.81
N GLU A 172 -0.75 -24.84 3.66
CA GLU A 172 -1.07 -24.41 5.02
C GLU A 172 -1.66 -23.00 5.03
N VAL A 173 -2.88 -22.89 5.56
CA VAL A 173 -3.63 -21.64 5.72
C VAL A 173 -3.94 -21.42 7.20
N TRP A 174 -3.58 -20.26 7.72
CA TRP A 174 -3.84 -19.89 9.11
C TRP A 174 -5.28 -19.39 9.30
N GLY A 175 -5.90 -19.75 10.44
CA GLY A 175 -7.27 -19.39 10.75
C GLY A 175 -8.29 -20.30 10.08
N ASP A 176 -9.52 -19.82 9.91
CA ASP A 176 -10.63 -20.50 9.25
C ASP A 176 -10.91 -19.99 7.82
N GLY A 177 -10.19 -18.94 7.42
CA GLY A 177 -10.30 -18.33 6.11
C GLY A 177 -11.57 -17.50 5.90
N SER A 178 -12.29 -17.15 6.96
CA SER A 178 -13.54 -16.37 6.89
C SER A 178 -13.32 -14.88 6.67
N GLU A 179 -12.08 -14.37 6.87
CA GLU A 179 -11.78 -12.96 6.69
C GLU A 179 -11.99 -12.53 5.24
N ILE A 180 -12.65 -11.38 5.07
CA ILE A 180 -12.96 -10.81 3.75
C ILE A 180 -11.98 -9.68 3.43
N ARG A 181 -11.43 -9.70 2.22
CA ARG A 181 -10.51 -8.68 1.70
C ARG A 181 -10.93 -8.23 0.31
N ASP A 182 -10.75 -6.94 0.07
CA ASP A 182 -10.70 -6.37 -1.27
C ASP A 182 -9.29 -6.57 -1.81
N PHE A 183 -9.16 -7.26 -2.94
CA PHE A 183 -7.88 -7.48 -3.64
C PHE A 183 -7.90 -6.79 -4.99
N ILE A 184 -6.89 -5.99 -5.26
CA ILE A 184 -6.72 -5.29 -6.53
C ILE A 184 -5.40 -5.65 -7.21
N PHE A 185 -5.44 -5.87 -8.52
CA PHE A 185 -4.24 -6.17 -9.28
C PHE A 185 -3.35 -4.94 -9.45
N SER A 186 -2.03 -5.09 -9.31
CA SER A 186 -1.08 -3.97 -9.31
C SER A 186 -1.14 -3.09 -10.56
N LYS A 187 -1.43 -3.67 -11.74
CA LYS A 187 -1.61 -2.90 -12.98
C LYS A 187 -2.86 -2.02 -12.95
N ASP A 188 -3.93 -2.47 -12.28
CA ASP A 188 -5.15 -1.66 -12.16
C ASP A 188 -4.94 -0.52 -11.15
N VAL A 189 -4.17 -0.76 -10.07
CA VAL A 189 -3.70 0.33 -9.19
C VAL A 189 -2.91 1.37 -9.99
N ALA A 190 -1.95 0.93 -10.81
CA ALA A 190 -1.14 1.82 -11.63
C ALA A 190 -1.99 2.64 -12.63
N ARG A 191 -2.99 2.00 -13.26
CA ARG A 191 -3.94 2.70 -14.15
C ARG A 191 -4.75 3.76 -13.40
N GLY A 192 -5.26 3.40 -12.21
CA GLY A 192 -5.98 4.33 -11.35
C GLY A 192 -5.13 5.52 -10.94
N MET A 193 -3.88 5.29 -10.51
CA MET A 193 -2.92 6.34 -10.17
C MET A 193 -2.67 7.29 -11.34
N LEU A 194 -2.41 6.74 -12.54
CA LEU A 194 -2.21 7.54 -13.75
C LEU A 194 -3.45 8.35 -14.11
N HIS A 195 -4.65 7.78 -13.96
CA HIS A 195 -5.90 8.49 -14.19
C HIS A 195 -6.09 9.66 -13.22
N VAL A 196 -5.84 9.43 -11.93
CA VAL A 196 -5.94 10.45 -10.87
C VAL A 196 -4.98 11.61 -11.14
N VAL A 197 -3.72 11.33 -11.48
CA VAL A 197 -2.71 12.36 -11.79
C VAL A 197 -3.05 13.10 -13.08
N LYS A 198 -3.40 12.38 -14.15
CA LYS A 198 -3.76 12.98 -15.45
C LYS A 198 -4.93 13.96 -15.35
N ASN A 199 -5.90 13.66 -14.49
CA ASN A 199 -7.07 14.52 -14.27
C ASN A 199 -6.88 15.50 -13.10
N LYS A 200 -5.70 15.56 -12.49
CA LYS A 200 -5.36 16.47 -11.38
C LYS A 200 -6.38 16.40 -10.24
N ILE A 201 -6.77 15.18 -9.84
CA ILE A 201 -7.76 14.95 -8.79
C ILE A 201 -7.08 15.14 -7.43
N THR A 202 -7.52 16.12 -6.66
CA THR A 202 -6.97 16.44 -5.33
C THR A 202 -7.70 15.73 -4.19
N LYS A 203 -8.99 15.41 -4.36
CA LYS A 203 -9.73 14.64 -3.36
C LYS A 203 -9.16 13.21 -3.24
N PRO A 204 -9.04 12.66 -2.02
CA PRO A 204 -8.61 11.27 -1.85
C PRO A 204 -9.51 10.28 -2.61
N ILE A 205 -8.89 9.30 -3.26
CA ILE A 205 -9.59 8.28 -4.07
C ILE A 205 -9.23 6.88 -3.56
N ASN A 206 -10.26 6.07 -3.31
CA ASN A 206 -10.10 4.65 -3.06
C ASN A 206 -9.81 3.90 -4.36
N LEU A 207 -8.82 3.02 -4.35
CA LEU A 207 -8.51 2.13 -5.47
C LEU A 207 -8.67 0.68 -5.02
N GLY A 208 -9.76 0.04 -5.41
CA GLY A 208 -10.11 -1.32 -5.06
C GLY A 208 -10.76 -2.07 -6.23
N SER A 209 -11.12 -3.32 -6.00
CA SER A 209 -11.93 -4.10 -6.93
C SER A 209 -13.44 -3.91 -6.69
N GLY A 210 -13.82 -3.37 -5.52
CA GLY A 210 -15.20 -3.31 -5.07
C GLY A 210 -15.78 -4.67 -4.68
N GLN A 211 -14.99 -5.74 -4.74
CA GLN A 211 -15.42 -7.09 -4.42
C GLN A 211 -14.65 -7.64 -3.23
N GLY A 212 -15.41 -8.18 -2.27
CA GLY A 212 -14.84 -8.85 -1.10
C GLY A 212 -14.69 -10.34 -1.36
N TYR A 213 -13.46 -10.85 -1.20
CA TYR A 213 -13.15 -12.27 -1.26
C TYR A 213 -12.70 -12.77 0.10
N THR A 214 -13.19 -13.94 0.49
CA THR A 214 -12.71 -14.64 1.69
C THR A 214 -11.32 -15.20 1.43
N ILE A 215 -10.52 -15.31 2.48
CA ILE A 215 -9.21 -15.98 2.39
C ILE A 215 -9.37 -17.43 1.95
N SER A 216 -10.49 -18.09 2.35
CA SER A 216 -10.84 -19.45 1.90
C SER A 216 -11.02 -19.53 0.38
N GLU A 217 -11.70 -18.57 -0.25
CA GLU A 217 -11.85 -18.54 -1.71
C GLU A 217 -10.51 -18.38 -2.42
N ILE A 218 -9.66 -17.47 -1.95
CA ILE A 218 -8.32 -17.29 -2.49
C ILE A 218 -7.48 -18.57 -2.33
N ALA A 219 -7.50 -19.18 -1.14
CA ALA A 219 -6.77 -20.42 -0.89
C ALA A 219 -7.24 -21.55 -1.81
N LYS A 220 -8.55 -21.69 -2.06
CA LYS A 220 -9.10 -22.69 -3.00
C LYS A 220 -8.61 -22.49 -4.43
N VAL A 221 -8.56 -21.24 -4.91
CA VAL A 221 -8.03 -20.93 -6.26
C VAL A 221 -6.56 -21.35 -6.37
N ILE A 222 -5.74 -20.97 -5.38
CA ILE A 222 -4.31 -21.30 -5.37
C ILE A 222 -4.10 -22.83 -5.22
N SER A 223 -4.84 -23.47 -4.30
CA SER A 223 -4.84 -24.92 -4.09
C SER A 223 -5.14 -25.67 -5.39
N LYS A 224 -6.18 -25.27 -6.10
CA LYS A 224 -6.58 -25.87 -7.39
C LYS A 224 -5.49 -25.71 -8.44
N TYR A 225 -4.87 -24.52 -8.54
CA TYR A 225 -3.81 -24.26 -9.52
C TYR A 225 -2.56 -25.13 -9.30
N TYR A 226 -2.14 -25.29 -8.04
CA TYR A 226 -0.95 -26.10 -7.69
C TYR A 226 -1.26 -27.58 -7.43
N GLY A 227 -2.53 -28.00 -7.44
CA GLY A 227 -2.94 -29.38 -7.12
C GLY A 227 -2.61 -29.77 -5.68
N LYS A 228 -2.79 -28.86 -4.72
CA LYS A 228 -2.45 -29.05 -3.29
C LYS A 228 -3.70 -29.13 -2.44
N GLU A 229 -3.71 -29.99 -1.44
CA GLU A 229 -4.73 -30.01 -0.40
C GLU A 229 -4.54 -28.84 0.58
N ILE A 230 -5.65 -28.24 1.02
CA ILE A 230 -5.61 -27.15 2.00
C ILE A 230 -5.60 -27.74 3.40
N LYS A 231 -4.62 -27.34 4.19
CA LYS A 231 -4.50 -27.67 5.60
C LYS A 231 -4.75 -26.43 6.45
N TRP A 232 -5.87 -26.41 7.15
CA TRP A 232 -6.22 -25.32 8.05
C TRP A 232 -5.47 -25.44 9.37
N ILE A 233 -4.72 -24.38 9.73
CA ILE A 233 -3.94 -24.33 10.98
C ILE A 233 -4.68 -23.46 11.98
N LYS A 234 -5.14 -24.05 13.08
CA LYS A 234 -5.80 -23.31 14.17
C LYS A 234 -4.83 -22.41 14.90
N GLY A 235 -5.25 -21.22 15.26
CA GLY A 235 -4.44 -20.20 15.95
C GLY A 235 -3.74 -19.26 14.98
N GLY A 236 -3.02 -18.29 15.54
CA GLY A 236 -2.34 -17.21 14.81
C GLY A 236 -2.99 -15.86 15.06
N VAL A 237 -2.33 -14.80 14.59
CA VAL A 237 -2.87 -13.44 14.64
C VAL A 237 -3.97 -13.32 13.59
N THR A 238 -5.21 -13.17 14.04
CA THR A 238 -6.34 -12.89 13.15
C THR A 238 -6.35 -11.42 12.78
N GLY A 239 -6.47 -11.15 11.48
CA GLY A 239 -6.66 -9.80 10.97
C GLY A 239 -8.09 -9.28 11.19
N ASP A 240 -8.40 -8.11 10.65
CA ASP A 240 -9.77 -7.59 10.67
C ASP A 240 -10.73 -8.53 9.93
N LYS A 241 -11.96 -8.64 10.39
CA LYS A 241 -12.97 -9.53 9.79
C LYS A 241 -13.26 -9.17 8.34
N LYS A 242 -13.35 -7.87 8.04
CA LYS A 242 -13.68 -7.39 6.69
C LYS A 242 -12.91 -6.10 6.40
N ARG A 243 -12.31 -6.04 5.20
CA ARG A 243 -11.75 -4.82 4.60
C ARG A 243 -12.23 -4.74 3.16
N LEU A 244 -13.15 -3.83 2.90
CA LEU A 244 -13.74 -3.60 1.58
C LEU A 244 -13.94 -2.10 1.39
N LEU A 245 -13.34 -1.54 0.36
CA LEU A 245 -13.45 -0.13 0.02
C LEU A 245 -14.81 0.18 -0.62
N ASN A 246 -15.38 1.32 -0.28
CA ASN A 246 -16.41 1.95 -1.09
C ASN A 246 -15.73 2.64 -2.28
N LEU A 247 -16.23 2.46 -3.49
CA LEU A 247 -15.63 2.97 -4.72
C LEU A 247 -16.47 4.03 -5.45
N GLU A 248 -17.58 4.48 -4.88
CA GLU A 248 -18.49 5.45 -5.52
C GLU A 248 -17.78 6.70 -6.03
N ARG A 249 -16.69 7.11 -5.37
CA ARG A 249 -15.90 8.28 -5.81
C ARG A 249 -14.98 7.97 -7.00
N ALA A 250 -14.58 6.71 -7.17
CA ALA A 250 -13.68 6.28 -8.24
C ALA A 250 -14.42 5.96 -9.55
N GLU A 251 -15.74 5.73 -9.49
CA GLU A 251 -16.64 5.50 -10.63
C GLU A 251 -17.05 6.83 -11.30
#